data_320bae4d85e51987aa1604630fc23f30
#
_entry.id   320bae4d85e51987aa1604630fc23f30
#
_cell.length_a   1.000
_cell.length_b   1.000
_cell.length_c   1.000
_cell.angle_alpha   90.00
_cell.angle_beta   90.00
_cell.angle_gamma   90.00
#
_symmetry.space_group_name_H-M   'P 1'
#
loop_
_entity.id
_entity.type
_entity.pdbx_description
1 polymer ?
#
loop_
_entity_poly.entity_id
_entity_poly.type
_entity_poly.pdbx_seq_one_letter_code
_entity_poly.pdbx_strand_id
1 'polypeptide(L)'
;MTYSTEDFVRRAAGGILRGNKYRGKFVCLPCLVTMTRERLHPGWRQSEIERAMDKVSKTPGAIIYLPTFICALCQKRMPCLGAPLR
;
A
#
# COMPACT_ATOMS: atom_id res chain seq x y z
N MET A 1 -10.84 21.91 2.36
CA MET A 1 -9.51 21.33 2.08
C MET A 1 -9.67 20.05 1.29
N THR A 2 -8.97 19.93 0.18
CA THR A 2 -9.12 18.78 -0.72
C THR A 2 -7.96 17.82 -0.52
N TYR A 3 -8.26 16.55 -0.26
CA TYR A 3 -7.23 15.53 -0.16
C TYR A 3 -6.77 15.12 -1.56
N SER A 4 -5.48 14.87 -1.71
CA SER A 4 -4.93 14.38 -2.97
C SER A 4 -5.19 12.88 -3.10
N THR A 5 -5.02 12.37 -4.32
CA THR A 5 -5.11 10.93 -4.58
C THR A 5 -4.13 10.16 -3.68
N GLU A 6 -2.92 10.71 -3.50
CA GLU A 6 -1.91 10.11 -2.64
C GLU A 6 -2.40 9.97 -1.20
N ASP A 7 -3.11 10.97 -0.67
CA ASP A 7 -3.62 10.92 0.70
C ASP A 7 -4.65 9.81 0.88
N PHE A 8 -5.57 9.68 -0.06
CA PHE A 8 -6.58 8.62 -0.01
C PHE A 8 -5.93 7.23 -0.09
N VAL A 9 -4.99 7.08 -1.01
CA VAL A 9 -4.29 5.81 -1.20
C VAL A 9 -3.48 5.46 0.05
N ARG A 10 -2.78 6.46 0.62
CA ARG A 10 -2.00 6.26 1.83
C ARG A 10 -2.87 5.79 2.99
N ARG A 11 -4.04 6.39 3.18
CA ARG A 11 -4.96 6.01 4.25
C ARG A 11 -5.48 4.59 4.06
N ALA A 12 -5.89 4.26 2.84
CA ALA A 12 -6.43 2.94 2.54
C ALA A 12 -5.36 1.87 2.72
N ALA A 13 -4.18 2.09 2.16
CA ALA A 13 -3.06 1.16 2.29
C ALA A 13 -2.63 1.01 3.74
N GLY A 14 -2.51 2.12 4.46
CA GLY A 14 -2.16 2.10 5.88
C GLY A 14 -3.16 1.31 6.71
N GLY A 15 -4.44 1.49 6.43
CA GLY A 15 -5.49 0.74 7.12
C GLY A 15 -5.40 -0.76 6.87
N ILE A 16 -5.08 -1.16 5.64
CA ILE A 16 -4.89 -2.57 5.29
C ILE A 16 -3.69 -3.13 6.02
N LEU A 17 -2.55 -2.44 5.97
CA LEU A 17 -1.30 -2.93 6.54
C LEU A 17 -1.31 -2.98 8.06
N ARG A 18 -2.11 -2.12 8.71
CA ARG A 18 -2.24 -2.12 10.17
C ARG A 18 -3.32 -3.06 10.65
N GLY A 19 -4.13 -3.60 9.76
CA GLY A 19 -5.19 -4.54 10.12
C GLY A 19 -4.62 -5.84 10.67
N ASN A 20 -5.43 -6.58 11.44
CA ASN A 20 -5.00 -7.82 12.07
C ASN A 20 -4.45 -8.85 11.08
N LYS A 21 -5.01 -8.88 9.87
CA LYS A 21 -4.63 -9.87 8.86
C LYS A 21 -3.20 -9.69 8.35
N TYR A 22 -2.76 -8.43 8.22
CA TYR A 22 -1.45 -8.14 7.63
C TYR A 22 -0.48 -7.49 8.61
N ARG A 23 -0.80 -7.51 9.86
CA ARG A 23 0.04 -6.91 10.89
C ARG A 23 1.40 -7.60 10.94
N GLY A 24 2.45 -6.81 10.81
CA GLY A 24 3.81 -7.33 10.79
C GLY A 24 4.23 -7.98 9.49
N LYS A 25 3.37 -7.94 8.48
CA LYS A 25 3.66 -8.54 7.18
C LYS A 25 3.89 -7.46 6.13
N PHE A 26 4.60 -7.82 5.08
CA PHE A 26 4.88 -6.92 3.95
C PHE A 26 4.19 -7.45 2.70
N VAL A 27 3.63 -6.55 1.93
CA VAL A 27 2.86 -6.86 0.73
C VAL A 27 3.47 -6.11 -0.45
N CYS A 28 3.64 -6.78 -1.58
CA CYS A 28 4.22 -6.15 -2.76
C CYS A 28 3.28 -5.08 -3.33
N LEU A 29 3.85 -4.14 -4.09
CA LEU A 29 3.09 -3.03 -4.64
C LEU A 29 1.88 -3.49 -5.47
N PRO A 30 2.01 -4.41 -6.45
CA PRO A 30 0.85 -4.86 -7.22
C PRO A 30 -0.28 -5.44 -6.37
N CYS A 31 0.06 -6.27 -5.37
CA CYS A 31 -0.96 -6.85 -4.50
C CYS A 31 -1.63 -5.77 -3.65
N LEU A 32 -0.85 -4.83 -3.13
CA LEU A 32 -1.38 -3.76 -2.31
C LEU A 32 -2.26 -2.81 -3.12
N VAL A 33 -1.88 -2.54 -4.37
CA VAL A 33 -2.70 -1.73 -5.28
C VAL A 33 -4.07 -2.38 -5.48
N THR A 34 -4.10 -3.68 -5.71
CA THR A 34 -5.37 -4.40 -5.89
C THR A 34 -6.25 -4.31 -4.65
N MET A 35 -5.67 -4.55 -3.47
CA MET A 35 -6.43 -4.48 -2.21
C MET A 35 -6.90 -3.06 -1.92
N THR A 36 -6.06 -2.08 -2.19
CA THR A 36 -6.40 -0.67 -1.97
C THR A 36 -7.54 -0.25 -2.89
N ARG A 37 -7.50 -0.68 -4.14
CA ARG A 37 -8.55 -0.38 -5.12
C ARG A 37 -9.90 -0.93 -4.67
N GLU A 38 -9.93 -2.13 -4.11
CA GLU A 38 -11.16 -2.72 -3.60
C GLU A 38 -11.73 -1.93 -2.43
N ARG A 39 -10.88 -1.28 -1.66
CA ARG A 39 -11.27 -0.50 -0.50
C ARG A 39 -11.73 0.90 -0.84
N LEU A 40 -11.22 1.44 -1.95
CA LEU A 40 -11.56 2.78 -2.40
C LEU A 40 -12.83 2.77 -3.24
N HIS A 41 -13.36 3.97 -3.49
CA HIS A 41 -14.55 4.14 -4.30
C HIS A 41 -14.32 3.58 -5.70
N PRO A 42 -15.34 2.92 -6.31
CA PRO A 42 -15.18 2.32 -7.65
C PRO A 42 -14.78 3.27 -8.76
N GLY A 43 -14.92 4.58 -8.55
CA GLY A 43 -14.50 5.57 -9.56
C GLY A 43 -13.02 5.71 -9.74
N TRP A 44 -12.21 5.13 -8.85
CA TRP A 44 -10.76 5.25 -8.94
C TRP A 44 -10.20 4.32 -10.01
N ARG A 45 -9.31 4.87 -10.85
CA ARG A 45 -8.64 4.08 -11.87
C ARG A 45 -7.41 3.39 -11.27
N GLN A 46 -7.13 2.19 -11.75
CA GLN A 46 -5.97 1.45 -11.28
C GLN A 46 -4.67 2.21 -11.51
N SER A 47 -4.52 2.87 -12.65
CA SER A 47 -3.32 3.63 -12.95
C SER A 47 -3.10 4.79 -11.97
N GLU A 48 -4.18 5.42 -11.51
CA GLU A 48 -4.08 6.48 -10.51
C GLU A 48 -3.60 5.93 -9.18
N ILE A 49 -4.13 4.77 -8.78
CA ILE A 49 -3.75 4.12 -7.53
C ILE A 49 -2.29 3.67 -7.59
N GLU A 50 -1.87 3.08 -8.70
CA GLU A 50 -0.48 2.65 -8.87
C GLU A 50 0.49 3.82 -8.76
N ARG A 51 0.18 4.92 -9.42
CA ARG A 51 1.01 6.12 -9.40
C ARG A 51 1.09 6.71 -7.98
N ALA A 52 -0.04 6.78 -7.30
CA ALA A 52 -0.08 7.29 -5.94
C ALA A 52 0.65 6.34 -4.98
N MET A 53 0.51 5.04 -5.17
CA MET A 53 1.20 4.05 -4.33
C MET A 53 2.72 4.16 -4.49
N ASP A 54 3.19 4.42 -5.70
CA ASP A 54 4.61 4.63 -5.95
C ASP A 54 5.13 5.83 -5.16
N LYS A 55 4.37 6.91 -5.13
CA LYS A 55 4.74 8.08 -4.33
C LYS A 55 4.71 7.79 -2.85
N VAL A 56 3.72 7.05 -2.39
CA VAL A 56 3.61 6.67 -0.98
C VAL A 56 4.83 5.84 -0.57
N SER A 57 5.28 4.94 -1.43
CA SER A 57 6.44 4.09 -1.14
C SER A 57 7.73 4.89 -1.01
N LYS A 58 7.82 6.04 -1.68
CA LYS A 58 9.02 6.88 -1.66
C LYS A 58 8.97 7.97 -0.60
N THR A 59 7.81 8.17 0.03
CA THR A 59 7.63 9.22 1.02
C THR A 59 7.86 8.66 2.42
N PRO A 60 8.77 9.24 3.22
CA PRO A 60 8.96 8.80 4.60
C PRO A 60 7.68 8.97 5.41
N GLY A 61 7.39 8.02 6.29
CA GLY A 61 6.19 8.09 7.12
C GLY A 61 5.92 6.79 7.84
N ALA A 62 4.64 6.53 8.10
CA ALA A 62 4.21 5.36 8.86
C ALA A 62 4.26 4.05 8.05
N ILE A 63 4.55 4.13 6.76
CA ILE A 63 4.66 2.96 5.90
C ILE A 63 6.13 2.71 5.57
N ILE A 64 6.57 1.47 5.77
CA ILE A 64 7.95 1.07 5.50
C ILE A 64 8.03 0.48 4.09
N TYR A 65 9.00 0.95 3.32
CA TYR A 65 9.26 0.44 1.98
C TYR A 65 10.52 -0.42 1.97
N LEU A 66 10.37 -1.65 1.48
CA LEU A 66 11.50 -2.55 1.29
C LEU A 66 11.63 -2.82 -0.20
N PRO A 67 12.75 -2.40 -0.83
CA PRO A 67 12.91 -2.54 -2.29
C PRO A 67 12.95 -3.99 -2.77
N THR A 68 13.36 -4.92 -1.90
CA THR A 68 13.39 -6.33 -2.25
C THR A 68 12.98 -7.14 -1.03
N PHE A 69 11.81 -7.76 -1.09
CA PHE A 69 11.30 -8.58 0.00
C PHE A 69 10.29 -9.57 -0.56
N ILE A 70 9.88 -10.54 0.24
CA ILE A 70 8.92 -11.55 -0.21
C ILE A 70 7.52 -11.12 0.21
N CYS A 71 6.64 -10.99 -0.78
CA CYS A 71 5.26 -10.61 -0.55
C CYS A 71 4.51 -11.69 0.24
N ALA A 72 3.74 -11.25 1.25
CA ALA A 72 2.96 -12.18 2.07
C ALA A 72 1.82 -12.85 1.30
N LEU A 73 1.41 -12.27 0.18
CA LEU A 73 0.30 -12.79 -0.62
C LEU A 73 0.76 -13.63 -1.81
N CYS A 74 1.56 -13.07 -2.70
CA CYS A 74 1.97 -13.77 -3.91
C CYS A 74 3.30 -14.52 -3.77
N GLN A 75 4.02 -14.25 -2.69
CA GLN A 75 5.29 -14.90 -2.36
C GLN A 75 6.41 -14.67 -3.38
N LYS A 76 6.27 -13.62 -4.16
CA LYS A 76 7.31 -13.22 -5.11
C LYS A 76 8.24 -12.21 -4.46
N ARG A 77 9.49 -12.20 -4.89
CA ARG A 77 10.46 -11.22 -4.44
C ARG A 77 10.27 -9.94 -5.22
N MET A 78 9.73 -8.93 -4.57
CA MET A 78 9.36 -7.67 -5.19
C MET A 78 9.47 -6.53 -4.18
N PRO A 79 9.42 -5.26 -4.64
CA PRO A 79 9.29 -4.15 -3.70
C PRO A 79 8.01 -4.29 -2.89
N CYS A 80 8.12 -4.18 -1.58
CA CYS A 80 7.00 -4.39 -0.66
C CYS A 80 6.81 -3.22 0.29
N LEU A 81 5.59 -3.07 0.78
CA LEU A 81 5.24 -2.09 1.79
C LEU A 81 4.67 -2.78 3.01
N GLY A 82 4.94 -2.21 4.18
CA GLY A 82 4.40 -2.72 5.43
C GLY A 82 4.31 -1.60 6.46
N ALA A 83 3.57 -1.85 7.54
CA ALA A 83 3.48 -0.92 8.65
C ALA A 83 4.39 -1.38 9.78
N PRO A 84 5.00 -0.43 10.53
CA PRO A 84 5.84 -0.81 11.66
C PRO A 84 5.02 -1.50 12.74
N LEU A 85 5.62 -2.48 13.40
CA LEU A 85 5.04 -3.14 14.55
C LEU A 85 5.13 -2.24 15.77
N ARG A 86 4.08 -2.26 16.56
CA ARG A 86 4.06 -1.57 17.84
C ARG A 86 3.40 -2.41 18.88
#